data_dcbab0398ffd36dca2ae07ad3a3f5844
#
_entry.id   dcbab0398ffd36dca2ae07ad3a3f5844
#
_cell.length_a   1.000
_cell.length_b   1.000
_cell.length_c   1.000
_cell.angle_alpha   90.00
_cell.angle_beta   90.00
_cell.angle_gamma   90.00
#
_symmetry.space_group_name_H-M   'P 1'
#
loop_
_entity.id
_entity.type
_entity.pdbx_description
1 polymer ?
#
loop_
_entity_poly.entity_id
_entity_poly.type
_entity_poly.pdbx_seq_one_letter_code
_entity_poly.pdbx_strand_id
1 'polypeptide(L)'
;MNFDWDESKNSENIRKHGFDFADAWEIFESPMITRLDTREDYGEDRWFSIGFLGNRVVVVVFTEPDENTVRIISLRKALKHERKKLEEALKD
;
A
#
# COMPACT_ATOMS: atom_id res chain seq x y z
N MET A 1 9.47 -13.26 1.05
CA MET A 1 8.82 -12.18 0.29
C MET A 1 9.80 -11.04 0.09
N ASN A 2 9.95 -10.61 -1.15
CA ASN A 2 10.84 -9.52 -1.50
C ASN A 2 10.03 -8.27 -1.83
N PHE A 3 10.57 -7.11 -1.47
CA PHE A 3 9.96 -5.82 -1.81
C PHE A 3 10.87 -5.08 -2.76
N ASP A 4 10.32 -4.55 -3.84
CA ASP A 4 11.06 -3.68 -4.73
C ASP A 4 10.21 -2.48 -5.15
N TRP A 5 10.83 -1.53 -5.83
CA TRP A 5 10.19 -0.32 -6.29
C TRP A 5 11.12 0.45 -7.23
N ASP A 6 10.56 1.42 -7.91
CA ASP A 6 11.29 2.36 -8.74
C ASP A 6 11.75 3.52 -7.85
N GLU A 7 13.06 3.78 -7.78
CA GLU A 7 13.61 4.82 -6.91
C GLU A 7 13.10 6.23 -7.23
N SER A 8 12.88 6.53 -8.51
CA SER A 8 12.35 7.85 -8.87
C SER A 8 10.91 8.02 -8.41
N LYS A 9 10.11 6.95 -8.44
CA LYS A 9 8.75 6.98 -7.91
C LYS A 9 8.77 7.11 -6.39
N ASN A 10 9.70 6.45 -5.72
CA ASN A 10 9.83 6.57 -4.28
C ASN A 10 10.20 8.00 -3.87
N SER A 11 11.15 8.61 -4.56
CA SER A 11 11.53 10.00 -4.28
C SER A 11 10.34 10.93 -4.42
N GLU A 12 9.56 10.75 -5.48
CA GLU A 12 8.36 11.56 -5.70
C GLU A 12 7.30 11.29 -4.62
N ASN A 13 7.15 10.04 -4.21
CA ASN A 13 6.21 9.67 -3.16
C ASN A 13 6.58 10.30 -1.82
N ILE A 14 7.87 10.30 -1.47
CA ILE A 14 8.36 10.93 -0.24
C ILE A 14 8.05 12.43 -0.29
N ARG A 15 8.32 13.06 -1.43
CA ARG A 15 8.06 14.49 -1.60
C ARG A 15 6.57 14.83 -1.43
N LYS A 16 5.68 14.02 -2.00
CA LYS A 16 4.23 14.27 -1.96
C LYS A 16 3.58 13.86 -0.65
N HIS A 17 3.97 12.74 -0.11
CA HIS A 17 3.23 12.10 0.98
C HIS A 17 4.03 11.91 2.26
N GLY A 18 5.34 12.06 2.20
CA GLY A 18 6.21 11.91 3.37
C GLY A 18 6.45 10.46 3.78
N PHE A 19 6.13 9.49 2.94
CA PHE A 19 6.35 8.07 3.22
C PHE A 19 7.39 7.49 2.27
N ASP A 20 8.28 6.68 2.82
CA ASP A 20 9.33 5.99 2.08
C ASP A 20 8.88 4.55 1.80
N PHE A 21 8.99 4.11 0.56
CA PHE A 21 8.63 2.74 0.18
C PHE A 21 9.44 1.69 0.94
N ALA A 22 10.62 2.06 1.43
CA ALA A 22 11.45 1.15 2.24
C ALA A 22 10.77 0.71 3.53
N ASP A 23 9.78 1.46 4.00
CA ASP A 23 9.03 1.13 5.21
C ASP A 23 7.76 0.29 4.92
N ALA A 24 7.43 0.09 3.66
CA ALA A 24 6.16 -0.55 3.28
C ALA A 24 6.04 -1.99 3.78
N TRP A 25 7.14 -2.70 3.97
CA TRP A 25 7.13 -4.08 4.47
C TRP A 25 6.37 -4.22 5.79
N GLU A 26 6.40 -3.18 6.64
CA GLU A 26 5.70 -3.21 7.93
C GLU A 26 4.19 -3.35 7.78
N ILE A 27 3.62 -2.80 6.68
CA ILE A 27 2.18 -2.86 6.44
C ILE A 27 1.73 -4.32 6.30
N PHE A 28 2.59 -5.14 5.68
CA PHE A 28 2.30 -6.55 5.40
C PHE A 28 2.46 -7.45 6.63
N GLU A 29 2.97 -6.91 7.74
CA GLU A 29 3.13 -7.64 9.00
C GLU A 29 1.90 -7.53 9.91
N SER A 30 0.92 -6.71 9.56
CA SER A 30 -0.29 -6.46 10.34
C SER A 30 -1.52 -6.67 9.49
N PRO A 31 -2.70 -6.80 10.11
CA PRO A 31 -3.93 -6.94 9.32
C PRO A 31 -4.15 -5.78 8.37
N MET A 32 -4.59 -6.10 7.16
CA MET A 32 -4.93 -5.09 6.16
C MET A 32 -6.09 -5.59 5.32
N ILE A 33 -6.82 -4.67 4.70
CA ILE A 33 -7.86 -5.02 3.74
C ILE A 33 -7.36 -4.70 2.34
N THR A 34 -7.57 -5.62 1.41
CA THR A 34 -7.01 -5.53 0.07
C THR A 34 -8.10 -5.76 -0.96
N ARG A 35 -8.06 -4.98 -2.02
CA ARG A 35 -8.92 -5.14 -3.18
C ARG A 35 -8.15 -4.87 -4.46
N LEU A 36 -8.67 -5.37 -5.58
CA LEU A 36 -8.09 -5.08 -6.88
C LEU A 36 -8.34 -3.60 -7.21
N ASP A 37 -7.31 -2.92 -7.69
CA ASP A 37 -7.42 -1.53 -8.13
C ASP A 37 -7.93 -1.50 -9.56
N THR A 38 -9.20 -1.14 -9.73
CA THR A 38 -9.88 -1.14 -11.03
C THR A 38 -10.07 0.26 -11.60
N ARG A 39 -9.39 1.27 -11.05
CA ARG A 39 -9.55 2.66 -11.49
C ARG A 39 -9.13 2.87 -12.94
N GLU A 40 -8.15 2.10 -13.40
CA GLU A 40 -7.62 2.15 -14.77
C GLU A 40 -7.23 0.75 -15.21
N ASP A 41 -7.04 0.58 -16.52
CA ASP A 41 -6.41 -0.62 -17.06
C ASP A 41 -4.89 -0.35 -17.11
N TYR A 42 -4.15 -0.98 -16.22
CA TYR A 42 -2.71 -0.79 -16.10
C TYR A 42 -1.90 -1.82 -16.91
N GLY A 43 -2.59 -2.74 -17.59
CA GLY A 43 -1.93 -3.85 -18.25
C GLY A 43 -1.43 -4.94 -17.31
N GLU A 44 -1.64 -4.77 -16.02
CA GLU A 44 -1.28 -5.72 -14.96
C GLU A 44 -2.20 -5.47 -13.76
N ASP A 45 -2.35 -6.47 -12.92
CA ASP A 45 -3.16 -6.32 -11.72
C ASP A 45 -2.43 -5.47 -10.69
N ARG A 46 -3.11 -4.45 -10.20
CA ARG A 46 -2.65 -3.64 -9.08
C ARG A 46 -3.58 -3.85 -7.91
N TRP A 47 -2.99 -3.94 -6.73
CA TRP A 47 -3.71 -4.13 -5.49
C TRP A 47 -3.70 -2.85 -4.68
N PHE A 48 -4.82 -2.59 -4.05
CA PHE A 48 -5.04 -1.42 -3.20
C PHE A 48 -5.29 -1.95 -1.80
N SER A 49 -4.41 -1.64 -0.85
CA SER A 49 -4.53 -2.13 0.51
C SER A 49 -4.56 -0.98 1.51
N ILE A 50 -5.40 -1.12 2.53
CA ILE A 50 -5.45 -0.21 3.66
C ILE A 50 -4.91 -0.98 4.86
N GLY A 51 -3.89 -0.44 5.52
CA GLY A 51 -3.24 -1.12 6.64
C GLY A 51 -2.52 -0.15 7.56
N PHE A 52 -1.72 -0.71 8.45
CA PHE A 52 -1.01 0.07 9.47
C PHE A 52 0.46 0.22 9.12
N LEU A 53 0.98 1.43 9.29
CA LEU A 53 2.40 1.71 9.29
C LEU A 53 2.71 2.38 10.64
N GLY A 54 3.23 1.59 11.58
CA GLY A 54 3.29 2.02 12.96
C GLY A 54 1.88 2.20 13.50
N ASN A 55 1.60 3.37 14.06
CA ASN A 55 0.27 3.71 14.58
C ASN A 55 -0.58 4.49 13.58
N ARG A 56 -0.13 4.61 12.34
CA ARG A 56 -0.84 5.36 11.30
C ARG A 56 -1.52 4.40 10.34
N VAL A 57 -2.67 4.82 9.82
CA VAL A 57 -3.37 4.07 8.77
C VAL A 57 -2.97 4.64 7.43
N VAL A 58 -2.53 3.78 6.53
CA VAL A 58 -2.01 4.16 5.22
C VAL A 58 -2.67 3.33 4.12
N VAL A 59 -2.53 3.82 2.90
CA VAL A 59 -2.91 3.09 1.69
C VAL A 59 -1.65 2.79 0.91
N VAL A 60 -1.46 1.53 0.57
CA VAL A 60 -0.36 1.09 -0.30
C VAL A 60 -0.96 0.49 -1.57
N VAL A 61 -0.42 0.91 -2.71
CA VAL A 61 -0.77 0.31 -4.00
C VAL A 61 0.47 -0.46 -4.47
N PHE A 62 0.26 -1.70 -4.90
CA PHE A 62 1.37 -2.57 -5.26
C PHE A 62 0.96 -3.56 -6.35
N THR A 63 1.98 -4.15 -6.98
CA THR A 63 1.80 -5.27 -7.90
C THR A 63 2.57 -6.46 -7.36
N GLU A 64 2.28 -7.63 -7.89
CA GLU A 64 3.00 -8.86 -7.56
C GLU A 64 3.57 -9.44 -8.85
N PRO A 65 4.77 -8.97 -9.27
CA PRO A 65 5.38 -9.45 -10.52
C PRO A 65 5.60 -10.95 -10.56
N ASP A 66 5.82 -11.56 -9.39
CA ASP A 66 5.91 -13.00 -9.22
C ASP A 66 5.42 -13.34 -7.81
N GLU A 67 5.34 -14.62 -7.48
CA GLU A 67 4.75 -15.09 -6.21
C GLU A 67 5.58 -14.73 -4.97
N ASN A 68 6.80 -14.27 -5.14
CA ASN A 68 7.68 -13.91 -4.02
C ASN A 68 8.01 -12.41 -3.94
N THR A 69 7.49 -11.59 -4.85
CA THR A 69 7.85 -10.18 -4.93
C THR A 69 6.62 -9.29 -4.85
N VAL A 70 6.72 -8.26 -4.02
CA VAL A 70 5.75 -7.16 -3.94
C VAL A 70 6.45 -5.91 -4.46
N ARG A 71 5.92 -5.31 -5.52
CA ARG A 71 6.44 -4.05 -6.05
C ARG A 71 5.56 -2.91 -5.61
N ILE A 72 6.13 -2.00 -4.84
CA ILE A 72 5.42 -0.84 -4.30
C ILE A 72 5.26 0.23 -5.37
N ILE A 73 4.04 0.71 -5.56
CA ILE A 73 3.71 1.73 -6.56
C ILE A 73 3.43 3.08 -5.89
N SER A 74 2.70 3.09 -4.77
CA SER A 74 2.43 4.32 -4.03
C SER A 74 2.14 4.01 -2.57
N LEU A 75 2.38 4.98 -1.71
CA LEU A 75 2.17 4.86 -0.27
C LEU A 75 1.78 6.22 0.29
N ARG A 76 0.59 6.31 0.86
CA ARG A 76 0.07 7.58 1.35
C ARG A 76 -0.75 7.38 2.63
N LYS A 77 -1.02 8.46 3.33
CA LYS A 77 -1.92 8.45 4.48
C LYS A 77 -3.32 8.09 4.01
N ALA A 78 -4.02 7.29 4.79
CA ALA A 78 -5.42 6.95 4.49
C ALA A 78 -6.32 8.15 4.71
N LEU A 79 -7.34 8.27 3.87
CA LEU A 79 -8.41 9.21 4.06
C LEU A 79 -9.34 8.71 5.17
N LYS A 80 -10.14 9.58 5.73
CA LYS A 80 -11.02 9.23 6.85
C LYS A 80 -11.92 8.03 6.54
N HIS A 81 -12.55 8.00 5.36
CA HIS A 81 -13.44 6.91 4.99
C HIS A 81 -12.68 5.59 4.77
N GLU A 82 -11.43 5.68 4.33
CA GLU A 82 -10.57 4.50 4.16
C GLU A 82 -10.18 3.91 5.51
N ARG A 83 -9.74 4.77 6.42
CA ARG A 83 -9.40 4.35 7.79
C ARG A 83 -10.60 3.71 8.47
N LYS A 84 -11.79 4.28 8.27
CA LYS A 84 -13.02 3.73 8.85
C LYS A 84 -13.31 2.32 8.35
N LYS A 85 -13.06 2.06 7.07
CA LYS A 85 -13.23 0.70 6.51
C LYS A 85 -12.32 -0.32 7.19
N LEU A 86 -11.07 0.04 7.44
CA LEU A 86 -10.14 -0.85 8.13
C LEU A 86 -10.61 -1.10 9.56
N GLU A 87 -11.01 -0.03 10.27
CA GLU A 87 -11.49 -0.14 11.64
C GLU A 87 -12.71 -1.07 11.74
N GLU A 88 -13.66 -0.93 10.81
CA GLU A 88 -14.85 -1.79 10.77
C GLU A 88 -14.50 -3.25 10.46
N ALA A 89 -13.54 -3.47 9.55
CA ALA A 89 -13.11 -4.82 9.20
C ALA A 89 -12.44 -5.53 10.38
N LEU A 90 -11.86 -4.80 11.32
CA LEU A 90 -11.19 -5.36 12.49
C LEU A 90 -12.11 -5.52 13.70
N LYS A 91 -13.35 -5.08 13.61
CA LYS A 91 -14.32 -5.30 14.68
C LYS A 91 -14.80 -6.75 14.71
N ASP A 92 -14.98 -7.25 15.89
CA ASP A 92 -15.58 -8.57 16.11
C ASP A 92 -17.10 -8.50 16.10
#